data_3f3ffacf9deaa07d6cb81f5f944b0326
#
_entry.id   3f3ffacf9deaa07d6cb81f5f944b0326
#
_cell.length_a   1.000
_cell.length_b   1.000
_cell.length_c   1.000
_cell.angle_alpha   90.00
_cell.angle_beta   90.00
_cell.angle_gamma   90.00
#
_symmetry.space_group_name_H-M   'P 1'
#
loop_
_entity.id
_entity.type
_entity.pdbx_description
1 polymer ?
#
loop_
_entity_poly.entity_id
_entity_poly.type
_entity_poly.pdbx_seq_one_letter_code
_entity_poly.pdbx_strand_id
1 'polypeptide(L)'
;MEKEKYDLEYVFNCSPKVLYNRLSSASGLTEWFADDVAVNGKKYTFIWDGVGRDAELTLARENLLVRFTWLDDGAYFEFKITRDELTGDVSLLVTDFIEPDEAKETLSLWNTQVSILKHVVGS
;
A
#
# COMPACT_ATOMS: atom_id res chain seq x y z
N MET A 1 -13.73 -19.36 -2.36
CA MET A 1 -14.58 -18.20 -2.07
C MET A 1 -14.01 -16.97 -2.78
N GLU A 2 -14.87 -16.15 -3.36
CA GLU A 2 -14.41 -14.96 -4.08
C GLU A 2 -14.00 -13.87 -3.10
N LYS A 3 -12.91 -13.18 -3.44
CA LYS A 3 -12.45 -12.03 -2.68
C LYS A 3 -13.37 -10.83 -2.93
N GLU A 4 -13.56 -10.03 -1.90
CA GLU A 4 -14.31 -8.78 -1.99
C GLU A 4 -13.37 -7.59 -1.92
N LYS A 5 -13.78 -6.49 -2.54
CA LYS A 5 -13.03 -5.24 -2.53
C LYS A 5 -13.29 -4.47 -1.24
N TYR A 6 -12.21 -4.08 -0.57
CA TYR A 6 -12.25 -3.26 0.64
C TYR A 6 -11.46 -1.98 0.41
N ASP A 7 -12.00 -0.87 0.85
CA ASP A 7 -11.33 0.44 0.81
C ASP A 7 -11.16 0.94 2.24
N LEU A 8 -9.95 1.39 2.56
CA LEU A 8 -9.60 1.92 3.87
C LEU A 8 -9.01 3.32 3.68
N GLU A 9 -9.44 4.27 4.49
CA GLU A 9 -8.94 5.65 4.42
C GLU A 9 -8.22 6.03 5.70
N TYR A 10 -7.04 6.66 5.54
CA TYR A 10 -6.21 7.11 6.65
C TYR A 10 -5.75 8.54 6.39
N VAL A 11 -5.89 9.41 7.38
CA VAL A 11 -5.43 10.81 7.28
C VAL A 11 -3.95 10.87 7.64
N PHE A 12 -3.19 11.59 6.82
CA PHE A 12 -1.76 11.79 7.01
C PHE A 12 -1.43 13.28 7.15
N ASN A 13 -0.43 13.58 7.99
CA ASN A 13 0.05 14.93 8.20
C ASN A 13 1.43 15.10 7.57
N CYS A 14 1.50 14.86 6.26
CA CYS A 14 2.72 14.98 5.46
C CYS A 14 2.35 15.35 4.03
N SER A 15 3.34 15.71 3.22
CA SER A 15 3.09 16.05 1.82
C SER A 15 2.80 14.80 0.97
N PRO A 16 2.04 14.94 -0.13
CA PRO A 16 1.84 13.84 -1.06
C PRO A 16 3.15 13.24 -1.60
N LYS A 17 4.15 14.06 -1.83
CA LYS A 17 5.45 13.61 -2.33
C LYS A 17 6.16 12.70 -1.33
N VAL A 18 6.17 13.07 -0.07
CA VAL A 18 6.79 12.27 1.00
C VAL A 18 6.06 10.94 1.14
N LEU A 19 4.73 10.98 1.16
CA LEU A 19 3.92 9.78 1.25
C LEU A 19 4.14 8.87 0.05
N TYR A 20 4.08 9.42 -1.17
CA TYR A 20 4.22 8.64 -2.40
C TYR A 20 5.54 7.88 -2.45
N ASN A 21 6.63 8.48 -2.01
CA ASN A 21 7.93 7.82 -2.00
C ASN A 21 7.90 6.53 -1.18
N ARG A 22 7.18 6.50 -0.05
CA ARG A 22 7.03 5.32 0.80
C ARG A 22 6.09 4.28 0.24
N LEU A 23 5.27 4.64 -0.74
CA LEU A 23 4.31 3.73 -1.36
C LEU A 23 4.83 3.08 -2.64
N SER A 24 5.86 3.65 -3.25
CA SER A 24 6.28 3.27 -4.61
C SER A 24 7.71 2.75 -4.70
N SER A 25 8.60 3.12 -3.80
CA SER A 25 10.01 2.70 -3.88
C SER A 25 10.27 1.45 -3.03
N ALA A 26 11.26 0.67 -3.44
CA ALA A 26 11.67 -0.51 -2.67
C ALA A 26 12.08 -0.13 -1.25
N SER A 27 12.92 0.88 -1.10
CA SER A 27 13.37 1.34 0.22
C SER A 27 12.23 1.87 1.06
N GLY A 28 11.28 2.60 0.44
CA GLY A 28 10.12 3.12 1.16
C GLY A 28 9.20 2.02 1.64
N LEU A 29 8.87 1.06 0.78
CA LEU A 29 8.00 -0.06 1.13
C LEU A 29 8.62 -0.99 2.18
N THR A 30 9.94 -1.12 2.20
CA THR A 30 10.65 -1.91 3.20
C THR A 30 10.52 -1.31 4.61
N GLU A 31 10.26 -0.02 4.72
CA GLU A 31 10.15 0.63 6.01
C GLU A 31 8.84 0.35 6.75
N TRP A 32 7.79 -0.05 6.04
CA TRP A 32 6.48 -0.21 6.68
C TRP A 32 5.63 -1.36 6.15
N PHE A 33 5.81 -1.76 4.88
CA PHE A 33 4.89 -2.70 4.23
C PHE A 33 5.39 -4.14 4.26
N ALA A 34 6.66 -4.36 4.00
CA ALA A 34 7.24 -5.70 3.96
C ALA A 34 8.60 -5.71 4.65
N ASP A 35 9.07 -6.90 5.03
CA ASP A 35 10.38 -7.07 5.66
C ASP A 35 11.50 -6.70 4.68
N ASP A 36 11.31 -7.05 3.40
CA ASP A 36 12.23 -6.70 2.33
C ASP A 36 11.47 -6.58 1.01
N VAL A 37 11.99 -5.82 0.07
CA VAL A 37 11.39 -5.62 -1.24
C VAL A 37 12.48 -5.61 -2.30
N ALA A 38 12.39 -6.52 -3.27
CA ALA A 38 13.27 -6.55 -4.42
C ALA A 38 12.51 -6.05 -5.66
N VAL A 39 13.15 -5.22 -6.46
CA VAL A 39 12.54 -4.64 -7.66
C VAL A 39 13.38 -4.95 -8.89
N ASN A 40 12.71 -5.46 -9.92
CA ASN A 40 13.31 -5.70 -11.23
C ASN A 40 12.34 -5.16 -12.29
N GLY A 41 12.60 -3.94 -12.77
CA GLY A 41 11.69 -3.24 -13.66
C GLY A 41 10.35 -2.97 -12.97
N LYS A 42 9.27 -3.52 -13.49
CA LYS A 42 7.93 -3.38 -12.90
C LYS A 42 7.58 -4.53 -11.96
N LYS A 43 8.46 -5.51 -11.83
CA LYS A 43 8.22 -6.65 -10.95
C LYS A 43 8.76 -6.33 -9.56
N TYR A 44 7.88 -6.39 -8.55
CA TYR A 44 8.18 -6.20 -7.16
C TYR A 44 8.03 -7.53 -6.43
N THR A 45 9.07 -7.95 -5.71
CA THR A 45 9.00 -9.12 -4.85
C THR A 45 8.94 -8.63 -3.41
N PHE A 46 7.81 -8.84 -2.76
CA PHE A 46 7.60 -8.49 -1.36
C PHE A 46 7.90 -9.71 -0.50
N ILE A 47 8.74 -9.54 0.53
CA ILE A 47 9.20 -10.63 1.36
C ILE A 47 8.72 -10.42 2.79
N TRP A 48 8.01 -11.42 3.34
CA TRP A 48 7.57 -11.50 4.73
C TRP A 48 8.04 -12.82 5.32
N ASP A 49 8.75 -12.78 6.45
CA ASP A 49 9.25 -13.97 7.13
C ASP A 49 10.04 -14.90 6.19
N GLY A 50 10.84 -14.31 5.30
CA GLY A 50 11.63 -15.06 4.33
C GLY A 50 10.87 -15.62 3.14
N VAL A 51 9.55 -15.38 3.06
CA VAL A 51 8.71 -15.85 1.95
C VAL A 51 8.41 -14.69 1.00
N GLY A 52 8.78 -14.86 -0.26
CA GLY A 52 8.56 -13.86 -1.29
C GLY A 52 7.25 -14.06 -2.04
N ARG A 53 6.61 -12.95 -2.41
CA ARG A 53 5.44 -12.95 -3.28
C ARG A 53 5.62 -11.86 -4.33
N ASP A 54 5.38 -12.22 -5.60
CA ASP A 54 5.64 -11.33 -6.73
C ASP A 54 4.38 -10.58 -7.15
N ALA A 55 4.57 -9.29 -7.42
CA ALA A 55 3.54 -8.43 -7.98
C ALA A 55 4.13 -7.61 -9.13
N GLU A 56 3.27 -7.13 -10.01
CA GLU A 56 3.66 -6.20 -11.04
C GLU A 56 3.09 -4.82 -10.73
N LEU A 57 3.91 -3.78 -10.92
CA LEU A 57 3.45 -2.40 -10.84
C LEU A 57 2.65 -2.12 -12.11
N THR A 58 1.32 -2.22 -12.02
CA THR A 58 0.43 -2.12 -13.19
C THR A 58 -0.09 -0.72 -13.44
N LEU A 59 -0.03 0.16 -12.44
CA LEU A 59 -0.45 1.55 -12.59
C LEU A 59 0.35 2.40 -11.62
N ALA A 60 0.90 3.52 -12.12
CA ALA A 60 1.63 4.47 -11.31
C ALA A 60 1.41 5.88 -11.83
N ARG A 61 1.04 6.79 -10.92
CA ARG A 61 0.93 8.22 -11.20
C ARG A 61 1.63 8.96 -10.07
N GLU A 62 2.68 9.67 -10.40
CA GLU A 62 3.55 10.32 -9.41
C GLU A 62 2.74 11.19 -8.44
N ASN A 63 2.99 11.00 -7.15
CA ASN A 63 2.35 11.70 -6.04
C ASN A 63 0.84 11.48 -5.94
N LEU A 64 0.29 10.51 -6.68
CA LEU A 64 -1.15 10.29 -6.73
C LEU A 64 -1.54 8.84 -6.42
N LEU A 65 -0.98 7.86 -7.15
CA LEU A 65 -1.38 6.47 -6.91
C LEU A 65 -0.37 5.46 -7.45
N VAL A 66 -0.34 4.28 -6.81
CA VAL A 66 0.32 3.09 -7.33
C VAL A 66 -0.60 1.90 -7.16
N ARG A 67 -0.60 1.00 -8.14
CA ARG A 67 -1.33 -0.26 -8.09
C ARG A 67 -0.38 -1.40 -8.35
N PHE A 68 -0.41 -2.40 -7.48
CA PHE A 68 0.36 -3.63 -7.63
C PHE A 68 -0.60 -4.79 -7.85
N THR A 69 -0.38 -5.56 -8.92
CA THR A 69 -1.20 -6.72 -9.25
C THR A 69 -0.40 -7.98 -8.95
N TRP A 70 -0.94 -8.85 -8.08
CA TRP A 70 -0.30 -10.10 -7.73
C TRP A 70 -0.21 -11.03 -8.95
N LEU A 71 0.96 -11.62 -9.17
CA LEU A 71 1.17 -12.49 -10.34
C LEU A 71 0.53 -13.86 -10.14
N ASP A 72 0.29 -14.29 -8.91
CA ASP A 72 -0.25 -15.61 -8.61
C ASP A 72 -1.77 -15.71 -8.82
N ASP A 73 -2.54 -14.69 -8.43
CA ASP A 73 -4.00 -14.75 -8.50
C ASP A 73 -4.65 -13.60 -9.29
N GLY A 74 -3.87 -12.61 -9.72
CA GLY A 74 -4.38 -11.49 -10.50
C GLY A 74 -5.16 -10.46 -9.70
N ALA A 75 -5.32 -10.62 -8.40
CA ALA A 75 -5.89 -9.59 -7.54
C ALA A 75 -4.90 -8.44 -7.40
N TYR A 76 -5.37 -7.26 -7.01
CA TYR A 76 -4.48 -6.12 -6.84
C TYR A 76 -4.69 -5.46 -5.49
N PHE A 77 -3.71 -4.67 -5.07
CA PHE A 77 -3.87 -3.67 -4.02
C PHE A 77 -3.38 -2.34 -4.56
N GLU A 78 -3.96 -1.26 -4.05
CA GLU A 78 -3.72 0.06 -4.58
C GLU A 78 -3.59 1.07 -3.44
N PHE A 79 -2.65 1.99 -3.61
CA PHE A 79 -2.48 3.13 -2.72
C PHE A 79 -2.79 4.39 -3.50
N LYS A 80 -3.81 5.14 -3.08
CA LYS A 80 -4.20 6.39 -3.71
C LYS A 80 -4.08 7.51 -2.69
N ILE A 81 -3.44 8.61 -3.10
CA ILE A 81 -3.31 9.80 -2.28
C ILE A 81 -4.37 10.79 -2.71
N THR A 82 -5.14 11.29 -1.76
CA THR A 82 -6.13 12.33 -1.99
C THR A 82 -5.80 13.54 -1.13
N ARG A 83 -6.23 14.71 -1.56
CA ARG A 83 -6.04 15.95 -0.82
C ARG A 83 -7.36 16.71 -0.80
N ASP A 84 -7.80 17.09 0.40
CA ASP A 84 -8.99 17.89 0.56
C ASP A 84 -8.70 19.33 0.14
N GLU A 85 -9.48 19.86 -0.80
CA GLU A 85 -9.27 21.19 -1.36
C GLU A 85 -9.54 22.31 -0.34
N LEU A 86 -10.42 22.06 0.64
CA LEU A 86 -10.80 23.06 1.62
C LEU A 86 -9.84 23.09 2.81
N THR A 87 -9.48 21.91 3.34
CA THR A 87 -8.65 21.81 4.53
C THR A 87 -7.17 21.60 4.21
N GLY A 88 -6.85 21.10 3.03
CA GLY A 88 -5.50 20.71 2.65
C GLY A 88 -5.08 19.38 3.24
N ASP A 89 -5.96 18.66 3.92
CA ASP A 89 -5.66 17.37 4.51
C ASP A 89 -5.28 16.34 3.44
N VAL A 90 -4.24 15.56 3.71
CA VAL A 90 -3.79 14.48 2.85
C VAL A 90 -4.33 13.17 3.41
N SER A 91 -4.90 12.34 2.56
CA SER A 91 -5.40 11.02 2.94
C SER A 91 -4.81 9.94 2.03
N LEU A 92 -4.57 8.78 2.63
CA LEU A 92 -4.21 7.56 1.90
C LEU A 92 -5.44 6.67 1.83
N LEU A 93 -5.83 6.33 0.60
CA LEU A 93 -6.88 5.35 0.36
C LEU A 93 -6.21 4.03 -0.04
N VAL A 94 -6.40 3.01 0.77
CA VAL A 94 -5.89 1.66 0.50
C VAL A 94 -7.04 0.81 -0.04
N THR A 95 -6.83 0.22 -1.22
CA THR A 95 -7.77 -0.74 -1.80
C THR A 95 -7.13 -2.11 -1.79
N ASP A 96 -7.83 -3.10 -1.28
CA ASP A 96 -7.36 -4.48 -1.25
C ASP A 96 -8.53 -5.42 -1.52
N PHE A 97 -8.23 -6.60 -2.05
CA PHE A 97 -9.20 -7.67 -2.27
C PHE A 97 -8.94 -8.77 -1.25
N ILE A 98 -9.93 -9.06 -0.44
CA ILE A 98 -9.79 -9.92 0.74
C ILE A 98 -10.93 -10.92 0.76
N GLU A 99 -10.64 -12.17 1.13
CA GLU A 99 -11.69 -13.16 1.37
C GLU A 99 -12.47 -12.74 2.62
N PRO A 100 -13.83 -12.79 2.57
CA PRO A 100 -14.65 -12.28 3.68
C PRO A 100 -14.33 -12.89 5.03
N ASP A 101 -13.99 -14.17 5.08
CA ASP A 101 -13.65 -14.86 6.34
C ASP A 101 -12.27 -14.45 6.90
N GLU A 102 -11.43 -13.82 6.09
CA GLU A 102 -10.12 -13.30 6.51
C GLU A 102 -10.13 -11.78 6.70
N ALA A 103 -11.25 -11.11 6.41
CA ALA A 103 -11.30 -9.66 6.37
C ALA A 103 -10.92 -9.01 7.70
N LYS A 104 -11.42 -9.51 8.81
CA LYS A 104 -11.15 -8.93 10.13
C LYS A 104 -9.66 -8.88 10.44
N GLU A 105 -8.95 -9.98 10.20
CA GLU A 105 -7.51 -10.06 10.45
C GLU A 105 -6.71 -9.19 9.48
N THR A 106 -7.08 -9.22 8.21
CA THR A 106 -6.37 -8.45 7.18
C THR A 106 -6.56 -6.95 7.37
N LEU A 107 -7.77 -6.50 7.72
CA LEU A 107 -8.02 -5.09 7.99
C LEU A 107 -7.26 -4.61 9.23
N SER A 108 -7.17 -5.46 10.25
CA SER A 108 -6.37 -5.17 11.45
C SER A 108 -4.88 -5.05 11.10
N LEU A 109 -4.38 -5.91 10.22
CA LEU A 109 -3.00 -5.85 9.76
C LEU A 109 -2.72 -4.56 8.99
N TRP A 110 -3.64 -4.14 8.12
CA TRP A 110 -3.52 -2.85 7.42
C TRP A 110 -3.42 -1.69 8.41
N ASN A 111 -4.28 -1.68 9.43
CA ASN A 111 -4.23 -0.63 10.46
C ASN A 111 -2.87 -0.59 11.15
N THR A 112 -2.30 -1.73 11.48
CA THR A 112 -0.99 -1.83 12.11
C THR A 112 0.11 -1.33 11.19
N GLN A 113 0.12 -1.77 9.94
CA GLN A 113 1.14 -1.38 8.97
C GLN A 113 1.07 0.11 8.65
N VAL A 114 -0.14 0.66 8.47
CA VAL A 114 -0.31 2.10 8.22
C VAL A 114 0.12 2.93 9.44
N SER A 115 -0.07 2.41 10.65
CA SER A 115 0.42 3.07 11.86
C SER A 115 1.95 3.19 11.83
N ILE A 116 2.65 2.15 11.35
CA ILE A 116 4.10 2.20 11.15
C ILE A 116 4.46 3.25 10.10
N LEU A 117 3.73 3.27 8.98
CA LEU A 117 3.94 4.26 7.93
C LEU A 117 3.80 5.69 8.46
N LYS A 118 2.78 5.96 9.27
CA LYS A 118 2.59 7.27 9.90
C LYS A 118 3.81 7.67 10.73
N HIS A 119 4.33 6.73 11.48
CA HIS A 119 5.52 6.98 12.30
C HIS A 119 6.73 7.29 11.41
N VAL A 120 6.92 6.54 10.34
CA VAL A 120 8.05 6.70 9.40
C VAL A 120 8.03 8.08 8.73
N VAL A 121 6.87 8.59 8.34
CA VAL A 121 6.76 9.89 7.68
C VAL A 121 6.58 11.06 8.66
N GLY A 122 6.56 10.80 9.94
CA GLY A 122 6.41 11.83 10.96
C GLY A 122 4.99 12.37 11.08
N SER A 123 4.02 11.57 10.75
CA SER A 123 2.62 11.98 10.74
C SER A 123 1.86 11.53 11.99
#